data_25ae95cf2750874cb3cf563bea867707
#
_entry.id   25ae95cf2750874cb3cf563bea867707
#
_cell.length_a   1.000
_cell.length_b   1.000
_cell.length_c   1.000
_cell.angle_alpha   90.00
_cell.angle_beta   90.00
_cell.angle_gamma   90.00
#
_symmetry.space_group_name_H-M   'P 1'
#
loop_
_entity.id
_entity.type
_entity.pdbx_description
1 polymer ?
#
loop_
_entity_poly.entity_id
_entity_poly.type
_entity_poly.pdbx_seq_one_letter_code
_entity_poly.pdbx_strand_id
1 'polypeptide(L)'
;MPDQLIVCKSCGFSVDEEKRDGETGGAHLLKQLEALYEPWPRQEELTIESTGCLCICEQPCAIAYVGKGKPTYLFTDLDPTTCAADLLAAAELYLDCDDGMVPCFKLPEELQAHRTARIPPAP
;
A
#
# COMPACT_ATOMS: atom_id res chain seq x y z
N MET A 1 -12.68 5.58 13.29
CA MET A 1 -11.71 6.19 12.36
C MET A 1 -11.48 5.25 11.19
N PRO A 2 -11.36 5.75 9.96
CA PRO A 2 -11.09 4.88 8.83
C PRO A 2 -9.71 4.25 8.91
N ASP A 3 -9.58 3.08 8.29
CA ASP A 3 -8.27 2.46 8.12
C ASP A 3 -7.46 3.30 7.14
N GLN A 4 -6.16 3.08 7.08
CA GLN A 4 -5.26 3.88 6.25
C GLN A 4 -4.43 3.01 5.31
N LEU A 5 -4.25 3.48 4.10
CA LEU A 5 -3.24 2.97 3.17
C LEU A 5 -2.17 4.07 3.05
N ILE A 6 -0.97 3.78 3.53
CA ILE A 6 0.12 4.74 3.56
C ILE A 6 1.10 4.43 2.44
N VAL A 7 1.38 5.42 1.60
CA VAL A 7 2.29 5.28 0.46
C VAL A 7 3.59 6.00 0.74
N CYS A 8 4.71 5.33 0.51
CA CYS A 8 6.03 5.96 0.61
C CYS A 8 6.27 6.81 -0.64
N LYS A 9 6.11 8.11 -0.50
CA LYS A 9 6.18 9.05 -1.61
C LYS A 9 7.59 9.19 -2.19
N SER A 10 8.60 8.95 -1.36
CA SER A 10 10.01 9.07 -1.77
C SER A 10 10.56 7.86 -2.50
N CYS A 11 9.82 6.73 -2.50
CA CYS A 11 10.32 5.50 -3.11
C CYS A 11 10.52 5.66 -4.62
N GLY A 12 11.62 5.07 -5.14
CA GLY A 12 11.88 5.04 -6.57
C GLY A 12 11.04 4.00 -7.30
N PHE A 13 11.21 3.93 -8.61
CA PHE A 13 10.61 2.88 -9.43
C PHE A 13 11.33 1.55 -9.20
N SER A 14 12.64 1.62 -8.97
CA SER A 14 13.46 0.48 -8.61
C SER A 14 14.69 1.00 -7.87
N VAL A 15 15.54 0.10 -7.40
CA VAL A 15 16.80 0.49 -6.73
C VAL A 15 17.65 1.36 -7.66
N ASP A 16 17.62 1.08 -8.97
CA ASP A 16 18.41 1.77 -9.96
C ASP A 16 17.71 2.97 -10.60
N GLU A 17 16.41 3.11 -10.41
CA GLU A 17 15.63 4.16 -11.06
C GLU A 17 14.74 4.88 -10.06
N GLU A 18 15.21 6.00 -9.53
CA GLU A 18 14.45 6.77 -8.55
C GLU A 18 13.28 7.52 -9.17
N LYS A 19 13.53 8.15 -10.34
CA LYS A 19 12.53 9.01 -10.99
C LYS A 19 12.39 8.70 -12.46
N ARG A 20 11.17 8.91 -12.97
CA ARG A 20 10.86 8.94 -14.40
C ARG A 20 10.13 10.25 -14.67
N ASP A 21 10.59 11.01 -15.65
CA ASP A 21 9.97 12.29 -16.02
C ASP A 21 9.80 13.21 -14.81
N GLY A 22 10.78 13.19 -13.88
CA GLY A 22 10.76 14.06 -12.71
C GLY A 22 9.90 13.57 -11.55
N GLU A 23 9.33 12.37 -11.65
CA GLU A 23 8.41 11.84 -10.66
C GLU A 23 8.95 10.54 -10.04
N THR A 24 8.91 10.43 -8.70
CA THR A 24 9.32 9.20 -8.03
C THR A 24 8.29 8.09 -8.26
N GLY A 25 8.71 6.83 -8.06
CA GLY A 25 7.79 5.70 -8.15
C GLY A 25 6.63 5.82 -7.17
N GLY A 26 6.90 6.24 -5.94
CA GLY A 26 5.87 6.43 -4.93
C GLY A 26 4.86 7.52 -5.31
N ALA A 27 5.34 8.63 -5.87
CA ALA A 27 4.44 9.70 -6.33
C ALA A 27 3.59 9.23 -7.50
N HIS A 28 4.16 8.45 -8.41
CA HIS A 28 3.42 7.87 -9.54
C HIS A 28 2.32 6.92 -9.04
N LEU A 29 2.66 6.03 -8.10
CA LEU A 29 1.71 5.11 -7.51
C LEU A 29 0.58 5.86 -6.81
N LEU A 30 0.92 6.92 -6.06
CA LEU A 30 -0.07 7.71 -5.35
C LEU A 30 -1.09 8.33 -6.32
N LYS A 31 -0.63 8.85 -7.45
CA LYS A 31 -1.52 9.39 -8.47
C LYS A 31 -2.48 8.35 -9.02
N GLN A 32 -1.99 7.15 -9.29
CA GLN A 32 -2.83 6.07 -9.78
C GLN A 32 -3.85 5.64 -8.73
N LEU A 33 -3.43 5.55 -7.47
CA LEU A 33 -4.34 5.21 -6.39
C LEU A 33 -5.44 6.26 -6.23
N GLU A 34 -5.08 7.54 -6.28
CA GLU A 34 -6.07 8.61 -6.15
C GLU A 34 -7.08 8.57 -7.29
N ALA A 35 -6.64 8.27 -8.52
CA ALA A 35 -7.54 8.15 -9.67
C ALA A 35 -8.53 7.00 -9.52
N LEU A 36 -8.07 5.86 -9.00
CA LEU A 36 -8.94 4.70 -8.76
C LEU A 36 -9.80 4.88 -7.52
N TYR A 37 -9.32 5.63 -6.55
CA TYR A 37 -10.01 5.89 -5.30
C TYR A 37 -11.24 6.79 -5.50
N GLU A 38 -11.18 7.74 -6.41
CA GLU A 38 -12.27 8.67 -6.65
C GLU A 38 -13.60 7.98 -6.94
N PRO A 39 -13.67 6.96 -7.84
CA PRO A 39 -14.91 6.21 -8.06
C PRO A 39 -15.12 5.04 -7.09
N TRP A 40 -14.19 4.79 -6.19
CA TRP A 40 -14.22 3.62 -5.31
C TRP A 40 -15.34 3.76 -4.28
N PRO A 41 -16.23 2.74 -4.12
CA PRO A 41 -17.42 2.88 -3.27
C PRO A 41 -17.14 2.87 -1.77
N ARG A 42 -15.93 2.51 -1.34
CA ARG A 42 -15.60 2.40 0.08
C ARG A 42 -14.67 3.50 0.57
N GLN A 43 -14.72 4.68 -0.05
CA GLN A 43 -13.85 5.81 0.30
C GLN A 43 -13.93 6.21 1.78
N GLU A 44 -15.10 6.07 2.39
CA GLU A 44 -15.30 6.45 3.77
C GLU A 44 -14.63 5.50 4.76
N GLU A 45 -14.29 4.29 4.32
CA GLU A 45 -13.72 3.25 5.17
C GLU A 45 -12.20 3.25 5.15
N LEU A 46 -11.60 3.88 4.15
CA LEU A 46 -10.14 3.88 3.97
C LEU A 46 -9.66 5.24 3.51
N THR A 47 -8.64 5.78 4.16
CA THR A 47 -7.97 6.99 3.67
C THR A 47 -6.66 6.61 3.02
N ILE A 48 -6.29 7.32 1.95
CA ILE A 48 -4.99 7.16 1.31
C ILE A 48 -4.10 8.31 1.79
N GLU A 49 -3.03 7.96 2.49
CA GLU A 49 -2.09 8.93 3.04
C GLU A 49 -0.73 8.74 2.40
N SER A 50 0.10 9.76 2.43
CA SER A 50 1.47 9.64 1.97
C SER A 50 2.42 10.04 3.08
N THR A 51 3.61 9.42 3.06
CA THR A 51 4.68 9.80 3.97
C THR A 51 5.93 10.06 3.14
N GLY A 52 6.85 10.84 3.69
CA GLY A 52 8.09 11.14 3.00
C GLY A 52 8.97 9.93 2.77
N CYS A 53 9.03 9.04 3.75
CA CYS A 53 9.88 7.84 3.64
C CYS A 53 9.47 6.80 4.68
N LEU A 54 9.39 5.53 4.26
CA LEU A 54 9.19 4.39 5.17
C LEU A 54 10.51 3.70 5.51
N CYS A 55 11.63 4.32 5.10
CA CYS A 55 12.99 3.84 5.40
C CYS A 55 13.32 2.47 4.81
N ILE A 56 12.69 2.11 3.69
CA ILE A 56 12.96 0.85 2.99
C ILE A 56 13.34 1.16 1.54
N CYS A 57 14.30 2.08 1.38
CA CYS A 57 14.73 2.52 0.04
C CYS A 57 15.37 1.42 -0.79
N GLU A 58 15.79 0.33 -0.16
CA GLU A 58 16.39 -0.81 -0.84
C GLU A 58 15.34 -1.71 -1.52
N GLN A 59 14.07 -1.53 -1.18
CA GLN A 59 12.97 -2.33 -1.72
C GLN A 59 11.80 -1.43 -2.15
N PRO A 60 12.06 -0.51 -3.08
CA PRO A 60 10.97 0.34 -3.56
C PRO A 60 10.03 -0.45 -4.47
N CYS A 61 8.75 -0.17 -4.53
CA CYS A 61 8.04 0.83 -3.79
C CYS A 61 7.40 0.22 -2.54
N ALA A 62 7.23 1.01 -1.46
CA ALA A 62 6.70 0.50 -0.20
C ALA A 62 5.35 1.15 0.14
N ILE A 63 4.44 0.36 0.68
CA ILE A 63 3.16 0.84 1.23
C ILE A 63 2.86 0.11 2.53
N ALA A 64 1.94 0.67 3.33
CA ALA A 64 1.50 0.02 4.55
C ALA A 64 -0.01 0.18 4.73
N TYR A 65 -0.65 -0.87 5.25
CA TYR A 65 -2.05 -0.82 5.66
C TYR A 65 -2.09 -0.74 7.18
N VAL A 66 -2.81 0.25 7.71
CA VAL A 66 -2.90 0.51 9.15
C VAL A 66 -4.35 0.65 9.55
N GLY A 67 -4.76 -0.04 10.61
CA GLY A 67 -6.10 0.06 11.14
C GLY A 67 -6.09 -0.12 12.65
N LYS A 68 -7.00 0.56 13.32
CA LYS A 68 -7.12 0.47 14.79
C LYS A 68 -7.50 -0.96 15.18
N GLY A 69 -6.71 -1.56 16.05
CA GLY A 69 -6.96 -2.93 16.52
C GLY A 69 -6.61 -3.99 15.49
N LYS A 70 -5.97 -3.59 14.37
CA LYS A 70 -5.57 -4.52 13.32
C LYS A 70 -4.06 -4.51 13.18
N PRO A 71 -3.46 -5.60 12.68
CA PRO A 71 -2.03 -5.57 12.40
C PRO A 71 -1.73 -4.60 11.27
N THR A 72 -0.51 -4.07 11.28
CA THR A 72 0.00 -3.25 10.18
C THR A 72 0.69 -4.17 9.19
N TYR A 73 0.29 -4.11 7.92
CA TYR A 73 0.94 -4.87 6.86
C TYR A 73 1.84 -3.95 6.06
N LEU A 74 3.08 -4.40 5.86
CA LEU A 74 4.06 -3.69 5.05
C LEU A 74 4.30 -4.49 3.78
N PHE A 75 4.09 -3.85 2.63
CA PHE A 75 4.40 -4.42 1.32
C PHE A 75 5.53 -3.62 0.70
N THR A 76 6.48 -4.32 0.11
CA THR A 76 7.66 -3.68 -0.49
C THR A 76 7.94 -4.27 -1.86
N ASP A 77 8.85 -3.64 -2.57
CA ASP A 77 9.32 -4.10 -3.88
C ASP A 77 8.20 -4.17 -4.91
N LEU A 78 7.22 -3.27 -4.78
CA LEU A 78 6.06 -3.21 -5.65
C LEU A 78 6.39 -2.48 -6.95
N ASP A 79 5.72 -2.88 -8.04
CA ASP A 79 5.81 -2.16 -9.29
C ASP A 79 4.79 -1.01 -9.28
N PRO A 80 5.24 0.25 -9.15
CA PRO A 80 4.31 1.37 -9.02
C PRO A 80 3.48 1.65 -10.28
N THR A 81 3.80 1.01 -11.40
CA THR A 81 3.05 1.21 -12.64
C THR A 81 1.89 0.25 -12.80
N THR A 82 1.82 -0.83 -12.02
CA THR A 82 0.83 -1.89 -12.22
C THR A 82 0.05 -2.30 -10.98
N CYS A 83 0.48 -1.92 -9.78
CA CYS A 83 -0.08 -2.50 -8.56
C CYS A 83 -1.25 -1.73 -7.94
N ALA A 84 -1.62 -0.55 -8.45
CA ALA A 84 -2.62 0.28 -7.78
C ALA A 84 -3.98 -0.41 -7.61
N ALA A 85 -4.49 -1.06 -8.65
CA ALA A 85 -5.76 -1.76 -8.57
C ALA A 85 -5.71 -2.92 -7.58
N ASP A 86 -4.59 -3.66 -7.56
CA ASP A 86 -4.40 -4.76 -6.63
C ASP A 86 -4.33 -4.27 -5.18
N LEU A 87 -3.75 -3.09 -4.96
CA LEU A 87 -3.68 -2.51 -3.62
C LEU A 87 -5.06 -2.14 -3.09
N LEU A 88 -5.95 -1.63 -3.94
CA LEU A 88 -7.33 -1.36 -3.51
C LEU A 88 -8.11 -2.64 -3.29
N ALA A 89 -7.88 -3.68 -4.11
CA ALA A 89 -8.50 -4.99 -3.90
C ALA A 89 -8.04 -5.59 -2.56
N ALA A 90 -6.76 -5.47 -2.24
CA ALA A 90 -6.24 -5.93 -0.95
C ALA A 90 -6.80 -5.09 0.21
N ALA A 91 -7.03 -3.80 -0.01
CA ALA A 91 -7.64 -2.94 0.99
C ALA A 91 -9.04 -3.43 1.36
N GLU A 92 -9.82 -3.88 0.38
CA GLU A 92 -11.14 -4.42 0.65
C GLU A 92 -11.07 -5.66 1.55
N LEU A 93 -10.10 -6.53 1.33
CA LEU A 93 -9.88 -7.70 2.18
C LEU A 93 -9.53 -7.27 3.61
N TYR A 94 -8.68 -6.27 3.73
CA TYR A 94 -8.28 -5.75 5.03
C TYR A 94 -9.45 -5.13 5.78
N LEU A 95 -10.30 -4.38 5.08
CA LEU A 95 -11.49 -3.77 5.66
C LEU A 95 -12.51 -4.81 6.10
N ASP A 96 -12.66 -5.89 5.33
CA ASP A 96 -13.65 -6.93 5.61
C ASP A 96 -13.24 -7.86 6.75
N CYS A 97 -11.98 -7.83 7.16
CA CYS A 97 -11.50 -8.62 8.29
C CYS A 97 -11.51 -7.76 9.55
N ASP A 98 -12.41 -8.05 10.48
CA ASP A 98 -12.53 -7.27 11.72
C ASP A 98 -11.23 -7.22 12.52
N ASP A 99 -10.48 -8.31 12.51
CA ASP A 99 -9.20 -8.40 13.21
C ASP A 99 -8.01 -8.06 12.30
N GLY A 100 -8.28 -7.76 11.03
CA GLY A 100 -7.24 -7.43 10.06
C GLY A 100 -6.35 -8.58 9.63
N MET A 101 -6.68 -9.80 10.02
CA MET A 101 -5.86 -10.98 9.72
C MET A 101 -6.19 -11.54 8.33
N VAL A 102 -5.62 -10.93 7.30
CA VAL A 102 -5.87 -11.32 5.92
C VAL A 102 -4.97 -12.49 5.53
N PRO A 103 -5.56 -13.65 5.16
CA PRO A 103 -4.74 -14.77 4.68
C PRO A 103 -4.02 -14.41 3.39
N CYS A 104 -2.74 -14.77 3.31
CA CYS A 104 -1.91 -14.43 2.16
C CYS A 104 -2.50 -14.95 0.84
N PHE A 105 -3.07 -16.16 0.87
CA PHE A 105 -3.62 -16.76 -0.36
C PHE A 105 -4.84 -16.02 -0.93
N LYS A 106 -5.47 -15.14 -0.14
CA LYS A 106 -6.60 -14.33 -0.62
C LYS A 106 -6.16 -13.05 -1.30
N LEU A 107 -4.90 -12.66 -1.12
CA LEU A 107 -4.37 -11.45 -1.75
C LEU A 107 -4.24 -11.64 -3.25
N PRO A 108 -4.32 -10.55 -4.04
CA PRO A 108 -3.95 -10.63 -5.45
C PRO A 108 -2.59 -11.28 -5.60
N GLU A 109 -2.43 -12.09 -6.61
CA GLU A 109 -1.22 -12.90 -6.80
C GLU A 109 0.06 -12.08 -6.77
N GLU A 110 0.05 -10.91 -7.40
CA GLU A 110 1.21 -10.02 -7.42
C GLU A 110 1.61 -9.54 -6.02
N LEU A 111 0.65 -9.40 -5.11
CA LEU A 111 0.94 -8.93 -3.77
C LEU A 111 1.41 -10.04 -2.82
N GLN A 112 1.09 -11.29 -3.13
CA GLN A 112 1.44 -12.40 -2.24
C GLN A 112 2.94 -12.49 -1.99
N ALA A 113 3.75 -12.25 -3.01
CA ALA A 113 5.21 -12.34 -2.90
C ALA A 113 5.84 -11.09 -2.28
N HIS A 114 5.05 -10.02 -2.11
CA HIS A 114 5.57 -8.72 -1.67
C HIS A 114 5.18 -8.34 -0.25
N ARG A 115 4.50 -9.21 0.47
CA ARG A 115 4.15 -8.94 1.87
C ARG A 115 5.38 -9.14 2.75
N THR A 116 6.00 -8.03 3.15
CA THR A 116 7.27 -8.03 3.85
C THR A 116 7.14 -8.24 5.35
N ALA A 117 6.13 -7.63 5.96
CA ALA A 117 5.96 -7.71 7.41
C ALA A 117 4.50 -7.56 7.81
N ARG A 118 4.17 -8.21 8.92
CA ARG A 118 2.90 -8.03 9.62
C ARG A 118 3.25 -7.66 11.05
N ILE A 119 2.90 -6.45 11.43
CA ILE A 119 3.21 -5.93 12.76
C ILE A 119 1.95 -6.02 13.63
N PRO A 120 1.99 -6.73 14.76
CA PRO A 120 0.82 -6.87 15.62
C PRO A 120 0.27 -5.52 16.07
N PRO A 121 -1.05 -5.43 16.31
CA PRO A 121 -1.63 -4.16 16.76
C PRO A 121 -1.11 -3.80 18.14
N ALA A 122 -1.10 -2.51 18.42
CA ALA A 122 -0.75 -2.03 19.77
C ALA A 122 -1.79 -2.50 20.78
N PRO A 123 -1.39 -2.82 22.00
CA PRO A 123 -2.30 -3.23 23.05
C PRO A 123 -3.25 -2.10 23.47
#